data_2006f785035467a0ca7823b44661a4e8
#
_entry.id   2006f785035467a0ca7823b44661a4e8
#
_cell.length_a   1.000
_cell.length_b   1.000
_cell.length_c   1.000
_cell.angle_alpha   90.00
_cell.angle_beta   90.00
_cell.angle_gamma   90.00
#
_symmetry.space_group_name_H-M   'P 1'
#
loop_
_entity.id
_entity.type
_entity.pdbx_description
1 polymer ?
#
loop_
_entity_poly.entity_id
_entity_poly.type
_entity_poly.pdbx_seq_one_letter_code
_entity_poly.pdbx_strand_id
1 'polypeptide(L)'
;MRSSLIRAILILSALMLTSACSLIYDKHVQWQTVEPEVFPILYATGFAPISMQKSTNETQRMLMAIKASKIAAYAELAEQVYGQQVSSKVTMADLLIEDQQLSASIQGVIRGAKVVKSYPVGDVYTTELQLNFADVYNIYQANQNRKEIKDVTHF
;
A
#
# COMPACT_ATOMS: atom_id res chain seq x y z
N MET A 1 23.40 -56.98 49.96
CA MET A 1 22.54 -55.83 50.24
C MET A 1 23.08 -54.49 49.71
N ARG A 2 24.39 -54.23 49.84
CA ARG A 2 24.97 -52.93 49.34
C ARG A 2 24.89 -52.76 47.81
N SER A 3 25.06 -53.81 47.01
CA SER A 3 24.98 -53.71 45.52
C SER A 3 23.57 -53.50 44.99
N SER A 4 22.58 -53.99 45.70
CA SER A 4 21.15 -53.74 45.33
C SER A 4 20.70 -52.28 45.59
N LEU A 5 21.19 -51.69 46.67
CA LEU A 5 20.95 -50.33 47.04
C LEU A 5 21.57 -49.33 46.00
N ILE A 6 22.80 -49.64 45.58
CA ILE A 6 23.51 -48.82 44.56
C ILE A 6 22.77 -48.85 43.22
N ARG A 7 22.28 -50.03 42.80
CA ARG A 7 21.47 -50.16 41.56
C ARG A 7 20.15 -49.42 41.65
N ALA A 8 19.47 -49.43 42.80
CA ALA A 8 18.22 -48.71 43.00
C ALA A 8 18.43 -47.18 42.92
N ILE A 9 19.53 -46.65 43.47
CA ILE A 9 19.88 -45.23 43.42
C ILE A 9 20.22 -44.80 42.00
N LEU A 10 20.94 -45.64 41.23
CA LEU A 10 21.26 -45.36 39.82
C LEU A 10 20.00 -45.33 38.92
N ILE A 11 19.05 -46.24 39.16
CA ILE A 11 17.78 -46.26 38.40
C ILE A 11 16.91 -45.03 38.74
N LEU A 12 16.88 -44.66 40.01
CA LEU A 12 16.13 -43.49 40.46
C LEU A 12 16.73 -42.18 39.90
N SER A 13 18.07 -42.09 39.83
CA SER A 13 18.79 -40.97 39.21
C SER A 13 18.53 -40.89 37.70
N ALA A 14 18.51 -42.03 37.00
CA ALA A 14 18.20 -42.07 35.58
C ALA A 14 16.75 -41.64 35.27
N LEU A 15 15.79 -41.94 36.16
CA LEU A 15 14.39 -41.53 36.01
C LEU A 15 14.19 -39.99 36.17
N MET A 16 15.02 -39.37 37.01
CA MET A 16 14.97 -37.93 37.25
C MET A 16 15.51 -37.09 36.06
N LEU A 17 16.38 -37.71 35.21
CA LEU A 17 16.97 -37.05 34.06
C LEU A 17 16.03 -36.98 32.85
N THR A 18 14.92 -37.73 32.83
CA THR A 18 13.98 -37.72 31.73
C THR A 18 12.91 -36.63 31.83
N SER A 19 12.80 -35.93 32.96
CA SER A 19 11.81 -34.86 33.20
C SER A 19 12.25 -33.49 32.64
N ALA A 20 13.40 -33.38 32.01
CA ALA A 20 13.90 -32.16 31.38
C ALA A 20 13.39 -32.01 29.94
N CYS A 21 12.17 -32.47 29.64
CA CYS A 21 11.48 -32.00 28.43
C CYS A 21 11.10 -30.56 28.64
N SER A 22 11.94 -29.69 28.09
CA SER A 22 11.79 -28.26 27.98
C SER A 22 10.37 -27.88 27.58
N LEU A 23 9.76 -27.03 28.35
CA LEU A 23 8.75 -26.11 27.88
C LEU A 23 9.35 -25.33 26.69
N ILE A 24 9.20 -25.89 25.48
CA ILE A 24 9.36 -25.12 24.26
C ILE A 24 8.25 -24.09 24.33
N TYR A 25 8.61 -22.92 24.82
CA TYR A 25 7.77 -21.74 24.80
C TYR A 25 7.69 -21.32 23.34
N ASP A 26 6.72 -21.88 22.63
CA ASP A 26 6.40 -21.50 21.27
C ASP A 26 5.87 -20.06 21.34
N LYS A 27 6.79 -19.12 21.12
CA LYS A 27 6.49 -17.69 21.13
C LYS A 27 5.69 -17.41 19.88
N HIS A 28 4.39 -17.64 19.97
CA HIS A 28 3.45 -17.30 18.91
C HIS A 28 3.44 -15.79 18.75
N VAL A 29 4.27 -15.28 17.86
CA VAL A 29 4.28 -13.86 17.49
C VAL A 29 3.05 -13.63 16.61
N GLN A 30 1.98 -13.12 17.20
CA GLN A 30 0.86 -12.61 16.43
C GLN A 30 1.27 -11.26 15.83
N TRP A 31 1.48 -11.24 14.52
CA TRP A 31 1.68 -10.00 13.77
C TRP A 31 0.34 -9.31 13.64
N GLN A 32 0.13 -8.23 14.37
CA GLN A 32 -1.01 -7.35 14.18
C GLN A 32 -0.58 -6.27 13.19
N THR A 33 -1.29 -6.17 12.06
CA THR A 33 -1.14 -5.03 11.16
C THR A 33 -1.64 -3.79 11.89
N VAL A 34 -0.74 -2.89 12.23
CA VAL A 34 -1.12 -1.57 12.79
C VAL A 34 -1.50 -0.70 11.60
N GLU A 35 -2.79 -0.49 11.42
CA GLU A 35 -3.28 0.47 10.43
C GLU A 35 -2.93 1.89 10.88
N PRO A 36 -2.55 2.77 9.95
CA PRO A 36 -2.38 4.19 10.25
C PRO A 36 -3.69 4.78 10.77
N GLU A 37 -3.67 5.45 11.91
CA GLU A 37 -4.86 6.10 12.48
C GLU A 37 -5.40 7.24 11.60
N VAL A 38 -4.53 7.86 10.80
CA VAL A 38 -4.85 8.99 9.93
C VAL A 38 -4.15 8.84 8.59
N PHE A 39 -4.91 8.95 7.52
CA PHE A 39 -4.39 8.98 6.15
C PHE A 39 -4.28 10.40 5.63
N PRO A 40 -3.20 10.77 4.90
CA PRO A 40 -3.07 12.08 4.32
C PRO A 40 -4.10 12.30 3.20
N ILE A 41 -4.55 13.55 3.07
CA ILE A 41 -5.25 14.01 1.87
C ILE A 41 -4.19 14.57 0.92
N LEU A 42 -4.10 13.98 -0.26
CA LEU A 42 -3.17 14.40 -1.31
C LEU A 42 -3.83 15.46 -2.18
N TYR A 43 -3.08 16.50 -2.51
CA TYR A 43 -3.51 17.58 -3.38
C TYR A 43 -2.53 17.71 -4.54
N ALA A 44 -3.05 17.77 -5.76
CA ALA A 44 -2.24 17.95 -6.95
C ALA A 44 -2.79 19.07 -7.82
N THR A 45 -1.90 19.82 -8.45
CA THR A 45 -2.26 20.94 -9.33
C THR A 45 -1.55 20.77 -10.67
N GLY A 46 -2.34 20.79 -11.74
CA GLY A 46 -1.83 20.74 -13.09
C GLY A 46 -2.08 22.04 -13.85
N PHE A 47 -1.15 22.39 -14.71
CA PHE A 47 -1.14 23.62 -15.49
C PHE A 47 -1.02 23.32 -16.98
N ALA A 48 -1.69 24.14 -17.82
CA ALA A 48 -1.53 24.06 -19.26
C ALA A 48 -1.69 25.46 -19.90
N PRO A 49 -0.67 25.97 -20.62
CA PRO A 49 -0.79 27.23 -21.35
C PRO A 49 -1.84 27.13 -22.47
N ILE A 50 -2.74 28.11 -22.54
CA ILE A 50 -3.84 28.15 -23.51
C ILE A 50 -3.31 28.49 -24.91
N SER A 51 -2.41 29.45 -25.01
CA SER A 51 -1.82 29.93 -26.27
C SER A 51 -0.98 28.86 -26.95
N MET A 52 -0.38 27.95 -26.19
CA MET A 52 0.47 26.86 -26.72
C MET A 52 -0.33 25.69 -27.30
N GLN A 53 -1.64 25.65 -27.13
CA GLN A 53 -2.47 24.58 -27.68
C GLN A 53 -2.59 24.68 -29.21
N LYS A 54 -2.48 23.52 -29.89
CA LYS A 54 -2.44 23.43 -31.35
C LYS A 54 -3.84 23.58 -31.99
N SER A 55 -4.37 24.80 -32.03
CA SER A 55 -5.58 25.13 -32.74
C SER A 55 -5.61 26.64 -33.12
N THR A 56 -6.22 26.95 -34.24
CA THR A 56 -6.51 28.37 -34.63
C THR A 56 -7.76 28.91 -33.95
N ASN A 57 -8.65 28.04 -33.48
CA ASN A 57 -9.88 28.40 -32.79
C ASN A 57 -9.61 28.58 -31.28
N GLU A 58 -9.92 29.73 -30.73
CA GLU A 58 -9.70 30.08 -29.33
C GLU A 58 -10.48 29.17 -28.37
N THR A 59 -11.73 28.88 -28.64
CA THR A 59 -12.55 27.98 -27.82
C THR A 59 -11.94 26.57 -27.79
N GLN A 60 -11.45 26.09 -28.91
CA GLN A 60 -10.80 24.78 -29.00
C GLN A 60 -9.48 24.75 -28.24
N ARG A 61 -8.67 25.84 -28.30
CA ARG A 61 -7.45 25.95 -27.46
C ARG A 61 -7.79 25.87 -25.98
N MET A 62 -8.84 26.59 -25.54
CA MET A 62 -9.31 26.53 -24.16
C MET A 62 -9.69 25.11 -23.75
N LEU A 63 -10.49 24.40 -24.56
CA LEU A 63 -10.88 23.01 -24.28
C LEU A 63 -9.69 22.06 -24.21
N MET A 64 -8.67 22.27 -25.05
CA MET A 64 -7.43 21.49 -25.02
C MET A 64 -6.63 21.79 -23.76
N ALA A 65 -6.53 23.05 -23.33
CA ALA A 65 -5.85 23.44 -22.10
C ALA A 65 -6.54 22.87 -20.85
N ILE A 66 -7.88 22.85 -20.82
CA ILE A 66 -8.65 22.17 -19.76
C ILE A 66 -8.26 20.68 -19.65
N LYS A 67 -8.21 19.99 -20.77
CA LYS A 67 -7.83 18.57 -20.78
C LYS A 67 -6.36 18.38 -20.37
N ALA A 68 -5.46 19.20 -20.91
CA ALA A 68 -4.04 19.12 -20.64
C ALA A 68 -3.71 19.41 -19.16
N SER A 69 -4.30 20.45 -18.57
CA SER A 69 -4.12 20.76 -17.14
C SER A 69 -4.64 19.64 -16.24
N LYS A 70 -5.77 19.01 -16.62
CA LYS A 70 -6.32 17.88 -15.88
C LYS A 70 -5.38 16.66 -15.94
N ILE A 71 -4.81 16.35 -17.11
CA ILE A 71 -3.83 15.27 -17.27
C ILE A 71 -2.58 15.55 -16.44
N ALA A 72 -2.07 16.79 -16.46
CA ALA A 72 -0.91 17.17 -15.65
C ALA A 72 -1.20 17.02 -14.15
N ALA A 73 -2.39 17.40 -13.68
CA ALA A 73 -2.79 17.23 -12.29
C ALA A 73 -2.88 15.74 -11.89
N TYR A 74 -3.39 14.88 -12.77
CA TYR A 74 -3.39 13.42 -12.50
C TYR A 74 -1.99 12.82 -12.48
N ALA A 75 -1.06 13.28 -13.31
CA ALA A 75 0.32 12.84 -13.30
C ALA A 75 0.99 13.20 -11.97
N GLU A 76 0.86 14.44 -11.54
CA GLU A 76 1.36 14.92 -10.25
C GLU A 76 0.75 14.11 -9.07
N LEU A 77 -0.56 13.86 -9.10
CA LEU A 77 -1.22 13.05 -8.08
C LEU A 77 -0.70 11.61 -8.05
N ALA A 78 -0.44 11.03 -9.21
CA ALA A 78 0.12 9.69 -9.32
C ALA A 78 1.53 9.60 -8.72
N GLU A 79 2.39 10.59 -8.95
CA GLU A 79 3.72 10.67 -8.34
C GLU A 79 3.63 10.73 -6.83
N GLN A 80 2.71 11.53 -6.27
CA GLN A 80 2.49 11.61 -4.84
C GLN A 80 2.00 10.28 -4.26
N VAL A 81 1.06 9.58 -4.92
CA VAL A 81 0.59 8.25 -4.49
C VAL A 81 1.72 7.23 -4.53
N TYR A 82 2.51 7.20 -5.60
CA TYR A 82 3.61 6.24 -5.76
C TYR A 82 4.72 6.45 -4.72
N GLY A 83 4.96 7.69 -4.32
CA GLY A 83 5.92 8.04 -3.28
C GLY A 83 5.49 7.71 -1.85
N GLN A 84 4.21 7.36 -1.60
CA GLN A 84 3.75 7.05 -0.25
C GLN A 84 4.37 5.75 0.28
N GLN A 85 4.82 5.80 1.53
CA GLN A 85 5.30 4.62 2.24
C GLN A 85 4.12 3.78 2.74
N VAL A 86 4.16 2.49 2.44
CA VAL A 86 3.17 1.51 2.89
C VAL A 86 3.69 0.76 4.12
N SER A 87 5.01 0.63 4.23
CA SER A 87 5.72 0.14 5.40
C SER A 87 7.06 0.85 5.56
N SER A 88 7.79 0.60 6.64
CA SER A 88 9.07 1.26 6.92
C SER A 88 10.15 1.11 5.82
N LYS A 89 9.99 0.18 4.88
CA LYS A 89 10.97 -0.12 3.82
C LYS A 89 10.39 -0.21 2.41
N VAL A 90 9.07 -0.10 2.25
CA VAL A 90 8.37 -0.37 0.98
C VAL A 90 7.49 0.84 0.64
N THR A 91 7.68 1.37 -0.55
CA THR A 91 6.80 2.40 -1.13
C THR A 91 5.65 1.78 -1.94
N MET A 92 4.64 2.57 -2.25
CA MET A 92 3.58 2.12 -3.15
C MET A 92 4.16 1.77 -4.54
N ALA A 93 5.13 2.54 -5.03
CA ALA A 93 5.77 2.27 -6.33
C ALA A 93 6.41 0.87 -6.39
N ASP A 94 7.08 0.43 -5.33
CA ASP A 94 7.71 -0.90 -5.28
C ASP A 94 6.67 -2.02 -5.44
N LEU A 95 5.52 -1.89 -4.79
CA LEU A 95 4.43 -2.86 -4.88
C LEU A 95 3.78 -2.92 -6.25
N LEU A 96 3.66 -1.77 -6.93
CA LEU A 96 3.00 -1.66 -8.24
C LEU A 96 3.85 -2.26 -9.39
N ILE A 97 5.16 -2.35 -9.21
CA ILE A 97 6.06 -3.02 -10.15
C ILE A 97 5.81 -4.54 -10.17
N GLU A 98 5.55 -5.12 -9.00
CA GLU A 98 5.39 -6.57 -8.85
C GLU A 98 3.96 -7.07 -9.15
N ASP A 99 2.95 -6.20 -9.05
CA ASP A 99 1.54 -6.58 -9.14
C ASP A 99 0.76 -5.70 -10.12
N GLN A 100 0.56 -6.19 -11.33
CA GLN A 100 -0.19 -5.49 -12.39
C GLN A 100 -1.66 -5.27 -12.04
N GLN A 101 -2.30 -6.18 -11.29
CA GLN A 101 -3.71 -6.03 -10.91
C GLN A 101 -3.87 -4.93 -9.85
N LEU A 102 -2.97 -4.89 -8.87
CA LEU A 102 -2.90 -3.81 -7.91
C LEU A 102 -2.65 -2.47 -8.62
N SER A 103 -1.68 -2.44 -9.54
CA SER A 103 -1.36 -1.25 -10.34
C SER A 103 -2.56 -0.71 -11.09
N ALA A 104 -3.32 -1.56 -11.79
CA ALA A 104 -4.53 -1.16 -12.51
C ALA A 104 -5.61 -0.61 -11.56
N SER A 105 -5.78 -1.22 -10.39
CA SER A 105 -6.74 -0.79 -9.38
C SER A 105 -6.39 0.58 -8.80
N ILE A 106 -5.12 0.80 -8.43
CA ILE A 106 -4.64 2.08 -7.91
C ILE A 106 -4.74 3.19 -8.97
N GLN A 107 -4.43 2.91 -10.23
CA GLN A 107 -4.65 3.85 -11.32
C GLN A 107 -6.14 4.22 -11.48
N GLY A 108 -7.05 3.27 -11.25
CA GLY A 108 -8.49 3.52 -11.21
C GLY A 108 -8.87 4.52 -10.12
N VAL A 109 -8.33 4.35 -8.92
CA VAL A 109 -8.55 5.27 -7.78
C VAL A 109 -8.02 6.67 -8.11
N ILE A 110 -6.79 6.78 -8.65
CA ILE A 110 -6.20 8.07 -9.04
C ILE A 110 -7.08 8.79 -10.07
N ARG A 111 -7.58 8.09 -11.09
CA ARG A 111 -8.50 8.65 -12.10
C ARG A 111 -9.83 9.07 -11.52
N GLY A 112 -10.26 8.46 -10.41
CA GLY A 112 -11.44 8.82 -9.64
C GLY A 112 -11.26 10.00 -8.68
N ALA A 113 -10.06 10.58 -8.58
CA ALA A 113 -9.77 11.70 -7.70
C ALA A 113 -10.70 12.88 -7.96
N LYS A 114 -11.08 13.57 -6.87
CA LYS A 114 -12.02 14.70 -6.91
C LYS A 114 -11.38 15.92 -7.54
N VAL A 115 -12.01 16.47 -8.58
CA VAL A 115 -11.67 17.81 -9.09
C VAL A 115 -12.21 18.83 -8.09
N VAL A 116 -11.33 19.56 -7.42
CA VAL A 116 -11.69 20.59 -6.44
C VAL A 116 -12.01 21.90 -7.15
N LYS A 117 -11.11 22.30 -8.09
CA LYS A 117 -11.25 23.51 -8.89
C LYS A 117 -10.68 23.31 -10.29
N SER A 118 -11.20 24.08 -11.24
CA SER A 118 -10.68 24.11 -12.61
C SER A 118 -11.01 25.48 -13.21
N TYR A 119 -9.97 26.28 -13.50
CA TYR A 119 -10.14 27.71 -13.85
C TYR A 119 -8.93 28.23 -14.62
N PRO A 120 -9.12 29.30 -15.45
CA PRO A 120 -8.01 29.99 -16.09
C PRO A 120 -7.40 31.07 -15.18
N VAL A 121 -6.06 31.20 -15.26
CA VAL A 121 -5.32 32.34 -14.68
C VAL A 121 -4.44 32.93 -15.77
N GLY A 122 -4.82 34.08 -16.32
CA GLY A 122 -4.17 34.64 -17.49
C GLY A 122 -4.19 33.69 -18.68
N ASP A 123 -3.02 33.35 -19.23
CA ASP A 123 -2.88 32.40 -20.34
C ASP A 123 -2.74 30.94 -19.87
N VAL A 124 -2.86 30.64 -18.58
CA VAL A 124 -2.68 29.29 -18.05
C VAL A 124 -4.01 28.78 -17.53
N TYR A 125 -4.38 27.56 -17.96
CA TYR A 125 -5.48 26.83 -17.36
C TYR A 125 -4.98 25.96 -16.24
N THR A 126 -5.64 26.03 -15.07
CA THR A 126 -5.24 25.33 -13.83
C THR A 126 -6.33 24.35 -13.42
N THR A 127 -5.92 23.14 -13.03
CA THR A 127 -6.82 22.11 -12.45
C THR A 127 -6.26 21.63 -11.13
N GLU A 128 -7.06 21.64 -10.08
CA GLU A 128 -6.73 21.15 -8.74
C GLU A 128 -7.49 19.86 -8.45
N LEU A 129 -6.77 18.84 -8.01
CA LEU A 129 -7.31 17.55 -7.62
C LEU A 129 -7.08 17.29 -6.13
N GLN A 130 -7.93 16.45 -5.56
CA GLN A 130 -7.82 15.95 -4.18
C GLN A 130 -8.10 14.45 -4.14
N LEU A 131 -7.30 13.71 -3.38
CA LEU A 131 -7.48 12.29 -3.12
C LEU A 131 -7.21 11.97 -1.65
N ASN A 132 -8.08 11.20 -1.01
CA ASN A 132 -7.78 10.63 0.30
C ASN A 132 -6.92 9.38 0.10
N PHE A 133 -5.72 9.33 0.70
CA PHE A 133 -4.86 8.16 0.59
C PHE A 133 -5.47 6.90 1.21
N ALA A 134 -6.44 7.03 2.10
CA ALA A 134 -7.21 5.89 2.62
C ALA A 134 -7.84 5.04 1.50
N ASP A 135 -8.30 5.67 0.40
CA ASP A 135 -8.92 4.95 -0.72
C ASP A 135 -7.90 4.05 -1.42
N VAL A 136 -6.67 4.54 -1.57
CA VAL A 136 -5.53 3.78 -2.12
C VAL A 136 -5.13 2.63 -1.18
N TYR A 137 -5.02 2.92 0.11
CA TYR A 137 -4.65 1.95 1.14
C TYR A 137 -5.66 0.81 1.26
N ASN A 138 -6.95 1.10 1.20
CA ASN A 138 -8.02 0.10 1.22
C ASN A 138 -7.93 -0.87 0.04
N ILE A 139 -7.58 -0.39 -1.16
CA ILE A 139 -7.34 -1.25 -2.33
C ILE A 139 -6.13 -2.16 -2.10
N TYR A 140 -5.05 -1.62 -1.55
CA TYR A 140 -3.87 -2.39 -1.19
C TYR A 140 -4.20 -3.51 -0.20
N GLN A 141 -4.90 -3.21 0.90
CA GLN A 141 -5.32 -4.19 1.91
C GLN A 141 -6.22 -5.28 1.31
N ALA A 142 -7.21 -4.89 0.50
CA ALA A 142 -8.09 -5.85 -0.17
C ALA A 142 -7.33 -6.81 -1.10
N ASN A 143 -6.24 -6.33 -1.73
CA ASN A 143 -5.38 -7.15 -2.58
C ASN A 143 -4.53 -8.14 -1.77
N GLN A 144 -4.00 -7.73 -0.61
CA GLN A 144 -3.25 -8.61 0.29
C GLN A 144 -4.13 -9.75 0.81
N ASN A 145 -5.31 -9.46 1.31
CA ASN A 145 -6.27 -10.46 1.81
C ASN A 145 -6.66 -11.48 0.71
N ARG A 146 -6.69 -11.08 -0.55
CA ARG A 146 -6.96 -11.98 -1.68
C ARG A 146 -5.82 -12.98 -1.92
N LYS A 147 -4.56 -12.61 -1.63
CA LYS A 147 -3.40 -13.49 -1.79
C LYS A 147 -3.32 -14.58 -0.70
N GLU A 148 -3.83 -14.31 0.50
CA GLU A 148 -3.84 -15.29 1.61
C GLU A 148 -4.81 -16.46 1.38
N ILE A 149 -5.89 -16.28 0.63
CA ILE A 149 -6.92 -17.31 0.40
C ILE A 149 -6.47 -18.37 -0.63
N LYS A 150 -5.35 -18.22 -1.32
CA LYS A 150 -4.95 -19.09 -2.42
C LYS A 150 -4.28 -20.40 -2.01
N ASP A 151 -4.03 -20.63 -0.73
CA ASP A 151 -3.30 -21.80 -0.23
C ASP A 151 -4.15 -22.68 0.70
N VAL A 152 -5.34 -23.05 0.23
CA VAL A 152 -6.14 -24.13 0.84
C VAL A 152 -6.02 -25.34 -0.02
N THR A 153 -4.97 -26.16 0.20
CA THR A 153 -4.88 -27.54 -0.31
C THR A 153 -5.81 -28.42 0.51
N HIS A 154 -6.93 -28.82 -0.06
CA HIS A 154 -7.75 -29.91 0.47
C HIS A 154 -7.07 -31.22 0.08
N PHE A 155 -6.60 -31.98 1.09
CA PHE A 155 -6.26 -33.40 0.97
C PHE A 155 -7.50 -34.24 1.31
#